data_85ea83504e0b7e30acb927dedc4a6900
#
_entry.id   85ea83504e0b7e30acb927dedc4a6900
#
_cell.length_a   1.000
_cell.length_b   1.000
_cell.length_c   1.000
_cell.angle_alpha   90.00
_cell.angle_beta   90.00
_cell.angle_gamma   90.00
#
_symmetry.space_group_name_H-M   'P 1'
#
loop_
_entity.id
_entity.type
_entity.pdbx_description
1 polymer ?
#
loop_
_entity_poly.entity_id
_entity_poly.type
_entity_poly.pdbx_seq_one_letter_code
_entity_poly.pdbx_strand_id
1 'polypeptide(L)'
;DYSVYDRYLGRNLNMRISDRSSIFNSSNFDKYLQRQYVNKSNDEVIKFMSDAHRKHLFVTHNILANINILMKAYTNISVIHIVRNPIDLAYSWFKKGYGRPGSIDGLCMNSDISIHDVPFPWFTKDWDADYTNLNEVDMVIRLIKSIYDCINNELNCLSKIEKEKILIIQYESLIINTDSTIKKISSFLGTDASEGMNETLVKERCPNLDILEKHDMKESIIFGQATDEYIEILKNMQKNYNLGIYF
;
A
#
# COMPACT_ATOMS: atom_id res chain seq x y z
N ASP A 1 4.64 12.33 17.42
CA ASP A 1 3.98 12.53 16.11
C ASP A 1 4.70 13.60 15.34
N TYR A 2 5.02 13.32 14.07
CA TYR A 2 5.64 14.30 13.18
C TYR A 2 4.57 15.17 12.55
N SER A 3 4.81 16.48 12.51
CA SER A 3 3.96 17.43 11.79
C SER A 3 4.01 17.16 10.27
N VAL A 4 3.07 17.74 9.51
CA VAL A 4 3.11 17.70 8.05
C VAL A 4 4.42 18.29 7.52
N TYR A 5 4.92 19.34 8.17
CA TYR A 5 6.18 20.00 7.83
C TYR A 5 7.39 19.07 8.06
N ASP A 6 7.41 18.33 9.15
CA ASP A 6 8.48 17.37 9.43
C ASP A 6 8.51 16.23 8.40
N ARG A 7 7.35 15.75 8.00
CA ARG A 7 7.23 14.74 6.92
C ARG A 7 7.74 15.31 5.59
N TYR A 8 7.35 16.52 5.27
CA TYR A 8 7.79 17.19 4.05
C TYR A 8 9.29 17.45 4.00
N LEU A 9 9.89 17.86 5.13
CA LEU A 9 11.32 18.05 5.26
C LEU A 9 12.11 16.72 5.32
N GLY A 10 11.40 15.58 5.32
CA GLY A 10 12.02 14.26 5.40
C GLY A 10 12.65 13.97 6.75
N ARG A 11 12.15 14.59 7.82
CA ARG A 11 12.60 14.36 9.20
C ARG A 11 12.03 13.06 9.79
N ASN A 12 10.93 12.56 9.24
CA ASN A 12 10.35 11.27 9.61
C ASN A 12 11.15 10.15 8.92
N LEU A 13 12.23 9.73 9.55
CA LEU A 13 13.14 8.73 9.01
C LEU A 13 12.67 7.32 9.38
N ASN A 14 12.68 6.42 8.40
CA ASN A 14 12.47 5.00 8.68
C ASN A 14 13.75 4.38 9.26
N MET A 15 13.76 4.14 10.57
CA MET A 15 14.89 3.56 11.30
C MET A 15 14.67 2.07 11.66
N ARG A 16 13.70 1.40 11.05
CA ARG A 16 13.41 -0.02 11.30
C ARG A 16 14.49 -0.90 10.67
N ILE A 17 15.26 -1.62 11.47
CA ILE A 17 16.41 -2.44 11.01
C ILE A 17 15.97 -3.53 10.01
N SER A 18 14.77 -4.07 10.17
CA SER A 18 14.22 -5.14 9.31
C SER A 18 13.60 -4.64 8.00
N ASP A 19 13.48 -3.34 7.81
CA ASP A 19 12.86 -2.73 6.63
C ASP A 19 13.93 -2.34 5.61
N ARG A 20 13.77 -2.79 4.36
CA ARG A 20 14.68 -2.44 3.27
C ARG A 20 14.73 -0.95 2.97
N SER A 21 13.63 -0.24 3.22
CA SER A 21 13.55 1.23 3.08
C SER A 21 14.15 1.99 4.27
N SER A 22 14.72 1.28 5.25
CA SER A 22 15.39 1.89 6.38
C SER A 22 16.59 2.73 5.94
N ILE A 23 16.79 3.86 6.61
CA ILE A 23 17.96 4.72 6.38
C ILE A 23 19.27 3.98 6.63
N PHE A 24 19.29 2.97 7.49
CA PHE A 24 20.47 2.14 7.77
C PHE A 24 20.94 1.35 6.54
N ASN A 25 20.06 1.11 5.57
CA ASN A 25 20.38 0.43 4.33
C ASN A 25 20.77 1.41 3.20
N SER A 26 20.81 2.71 3.50
CA SER A 26 21.11 3.74 2.52
C SER A 26 22.59 4.10 2.53
N SER A 27 23.20 4.19 1.35
CA SER A 27 24.53 4.76 1.18
C SER A 27 24.62 6.25 1.57
N ASN A 28 23.48 6.90 1.73
CA ASN A 28 23.36 8.32 2.09
C ASN A 28 22.85 8.52 3.52
N PHE A 29 23.16 7.60 4.43
CA PHE A 29 22.71 7.64 5.82
C PHE A 29 22.93 9.00 6.49
N ASP A 30 24.14 9.55 6.43
CA ASP A 30 24.48 10.85 7.05
C ASP A 30 23.67 11.99 6.45
N LYS A 31 23.44 11.97 5.14
CA LYS A 31 22.60 12.97 4.47
C LYS A 31 21.14 12.94 4.96
N TYR A 32 20.62 11.75 5.24
CA TYR A 32 19.27 11.62 5.81
C TYR A 32 19.23 12.07 7.27
N LEU A 33 20.22 11.74 8.09
CA LEU A 33 20.31 12.22 9.46
C LEU A 33 20.39 13.73 9.54
N GLN A 34 21.16 14.38 8.67
CA GLN A 34 21.26 15.84 8.62
C GLN A 34 19.92 16.53 8.41
N ARG A 35 18.95 15.89 7.76
CA ARG A 35 17.59 16.46 7.58
C ARG A 35 16.88 16.72 8.91
N GLN A 36 17.19 15.97 9.97
CA GLN A 36 16.60 16.19 11.30
C GLN A 36 17.03 17.51 11.90
N TYR A 37 18.17 18.03 11.51
CA TYR A 37 18.77 19.27 12.05
C TYR A 37 18.52 20.48 11.15
N VAL A 38 17.83 20.31 10.01
CA VAL A 38 17.49 21.45 9.14
C VAL A 38 16.46 22.32 9.84
N ASN A 39 16.89 23.50 10.24
CA ASN A 39 16.04 24.51 10.88
C ASN A 39 15.45 25.42 9.79
N LYS A 40 14.28 25.04 9.28
CA LYS A 40 13.49 25.89 8.36
C LYS A 40 12.21 26.31 9.06
N SER A 41 11.84 27.57 8.88
CA SER A 41 10.55 28.07 9.37
C SER A 41 9.40 27.43 8.57
N ASN A 42 8.20 27.42 9.16
CA ASN A 42 7.01 26.94 8.47
C ASN A 42 6.74 27.74 7.19
N ASP A 43 7.02 29.05 7.18
CA ASP A 43 6.82 29.91 6.01
C ASP A 43 7.74 29.53 4.85
N GLU A 44 9.00 29.18 5.13
CA GLU A 44 9.93 28.68 4.11
C GLU A 44 9.46 27.34 3.53
N VAL A 45 8.92 26.46 4.37
CA VAL A 45 8.36 25.18 3.92
C VAL A 45 7.11 25.41 3.08
N ILE A 46 6.20 26.29 3.52
CA ILE A 46 4.99 26.66 2.75
C ILE A 46 5.37 27.23 1.39
N LYS A 47 6.31 28.17 1.35
CA LYS A 47 6.79 28.76 0.10
C LYS A 47 7.37 27.72 -0.84
N PHE A 48 8.13 26.76 -0.30
CA PHE A 48 8.69 25.67 -1.08
C PHE A 48 7.62 24.71 -1.59
N MET A 49 6.59 24.41 -0.78
CA MET A 49 5.46 23.56 -1.16
C MET A 49 4.53 24.22 -2.18
N SER A 50 4.45 25.55 -2.17
CA SER A 50 3.61 26.33 -3.09
C SER A 50 4.27 26.59 -4.45
N ASP A 51 5.51 26.11 -4.67
CA ASP A 51 6.19 26.25 -5.95
C ASP A 51 5.51 25.39 -7.02
N ALA A 52 4.87 26.03 -7.99
CA ALA A 52 4.11 25.38 -9.05
C ALA A 52 4.95 24.47 -9.97
N HIS A 53 6.28 24.62 -9.96
CA HIS A 53 7.20 23.78 -10.74
C HIS A 53 7.55 22.48 -10.03
N ARG A 54 7.08 22.28 -8.79
CA ARG A 54 7.38 21.09 -8.00
C ARG A 54 6.20 20.13 -7.98
N LYS A 55 6.50 18.84 -8.19
CA LYS A 55 5.55 17.77 -7.94
C LYS A 55 5.84 17.18 -6.55
N HIS A 56 4.84 17.10 -5.71
CA HIS A 56 4.96 16.51 -4.38
C HIS A 56 4.53 15.06 -4.44
N LEU A 57 5.39 14.14 -3.95
CA LEU A 57 5.10 12.73 -3.88
C LEU A 57 4.77 12.34 -2.43
N PHE A 58 3.59 11.75 -2.24
CA PHE A 58 3.20 11.15 -0.97
C PHE A 58 3.10 9.64 -1.14
N VAL A 59 3.79 8.91 -0.26
CA VAL A 59 3.68 7.45 -0.21
C VAL A 59 2.88 7.08 1.03
N THR A 60 1.79 6.37 0.84
CA THR A 60 0.89 5.98 1.92
C THR A 60 0.24 4.64 1.64
N HIS A 61 -0.28 3.99 2.70
CA HIS A 61 -1.00 2.74 2.58
C HIS A 61 -2.51 3.00 2.43
N ASN A 62 -3.18 2.17 1.63
CA ASN A 62 -4.63 2.08 1.52
C ASN A 62 -5.36 3.40 1.19
N ILE A 63 -4.69 4.30 0.47
CA ILE A 63 -5.23 5.64 0.19
C ILE A 63 -6.55 5.60 -0.59
N LEU A 64 -6.74 4.58 -1.44
CA LEU A 64 -7.98 4.44 -2.21
C LEU A 64 -9.21 4.24 -1.33
N ALA A 65 -9.05 3.68 -0.13
CA ALA A 65 -10.17 3.53 0.80
C ALA A 65 -10.65 4.85 1.45
N ASN A 66 -9.99 5.97 1.12
CA ASN A 66 -10.35 7.33 1.54
C ASN A 66 -10.13 8.32 0.39
N ILE A 67 -10.21 7.85 -0.84
CA ILE A 67 -9.80 8.64 -2.04
C ILE A 67 -10.68 9.87 -2.25
N ASN A 68 -11.94 9.83 -1.87
CA ASN A 68 -12.86 10.97 -1.97
C ASN A 68 -12.37 12.20 -1.19
N ILE A 69 -11.68 12.00 -0.07
CA ILE A 69 -11.10 13.10 0.72
C ILE A 69 -10.00 13.79 -0.09
N LEU A 70 -9.11 13.02 -0.72
CA LEU A 70 -8.03 13.56 -1.53
C LEU A 70 -8.54 14.25 -2.79
N MET A 71 -9.52 13.66 -3.48
CA MET A 71 -10.09 14.24 -4.69
C MET A 71 -10.78 15.59 -4.41
N LYS A 72 -11.37 15.75 -3.22
CA LYS A 72 -11.94 17.04 -2.76
C LYS A 72 -10.86 18.05 -2.35
N ALA A 73 -9.77 17.57 -1.74
CA ALA A 73 -8.70 18.45 -1.25
C ALA A 73 -7.77 18.93 -2.35
N TYR A 74 -7.58 18.16 -3.41
CA TYR A 74 -6.59 18.43 -4.46
C TYR A 74 -7.22 18.32 -5.85
N THR A 75 -7.25 19.42 -6.58
CA THR A 75 -7.76 19.46 -7.96
C THR A 75 -6.80 18.80 -8.95
N ASN A 76 -5.50 18.89 -8.69
CA ASN A 76 -4.44 18.36 -9.56
C ASN A 76 -3.66 17.24 -8.83
N ILE A 77 -4.28 16.08 -8.75
CA ILE A 77 -3.69 14.88 -8.13
C ILE A 77 -3.64 13.76 -9.14
N SER A 78 -2.55 12.98 -9.12
CA SER A 78 -2.43 11.69 -9.80
C SER A 78 -2.14 10.62 -8.76
N VAL A 79 -2.89 9.54 -8.75
CA VAL A 79 -2.76 8.45 -7.79
C VAL A 79 -2.28 7.20 -8.52
N ILE A 80 -1.18 6.62 -8.04
CA ILE A 80 -0.74 5.29 -8.47
C ILE A 80 -1.00 4.34 -7.31
N HIS A 81 -1.84 3.34 -7.54
CA HIS A 81 -2.15 2.32 -6.55
C HIS A 81 -1.60 0.97 -7.00
N ILE A 82 -0.79 0.37 -6.15
CA ILE A 82 -0.19 -0.94 -6.41
C ILE A 82 -1.02 -1.99 -5.70
N VAL A 83 -1.63 -2.89 -6.47
CA VAL A 83 -2.38 -4.04 -5.97
C VAL A 83 -1.52 -5.30 -6.08
N ARG A 84 -1.67 -6.19 -5.13
CA ARG A 84 -0.97 -7.46 -5.10
C ARG A 84 -1.95 -8.61 -5.32
N ASN A 85 -1.46 -9.71 -5.90
CA ASN A 85 -2.21 -10.96 -5.97
C ASN A 85 -2.81 -11.30 -4.59
N PRO A 86 -4.13 -11.53 -4.49
CA PRO A 86 -4.81 -11.72 -3.20
C PRO A 86 -4.26 -12.91 -2.37
N ILE A 87 -3.89 -14.00 -3.03
CA ILE A 87 -3.30 -15.18 -2.36
C ILE A 87 -1.93 -14.83 -1.79
N ASP A 88 -1.09 -14.16 -2.56
CA ASP A 88 0.23 -13.71 -2.11
C ASP A 88 0.15 -12.67 -1.01
N LEU A 89 -0.88 -11.82 -1.05
CA LEU A 89 -1.16 -10.85 0.00
C LEU A 89 -1.60 -11.54 1.28
N ALA A 90 -2.55 -12.50 1.18
CA ALA A 90 -3.02 -13.29 2.30
C ALA A 90 -1.88 -14.06 2.97
N TYR A 91 -1.03 -14.72 2.19
CA TYR A 91 0.16 -15.38 2.72
C TYR A 91 1.11 -14.40 3.45
N SER A 92 1.35 -13.24 2.86
CA SER A 92 2.23 -12.22 3.47
C SER A 92 1.68 -11.71 4.79
N TRP A 93 0.38 -11.47 4.89
CA TRP A 93 -0.28 -10.99 6.10
C TRP A 93 -0.36 -12.09 7.17
N PHE A 94 -0.65 -13.33 6.77
CA PHE A 94 -0.61 -14.49 7.66
C PHE A 94 0.78 -14.66 8.29
N LYS A 95 1.85 -14.62 7.49
CA LYS A 95 3.23 -14.74 7.99
C LYS A 95 3.65 -13.59 8.91
N LYS A 96 3.02 -12.43 8.79
CA LYS A 96 3.20 -11.30 9.72
C LYS A 96 2.35 -11.41 10.99
N GLY A 97 1.47 -12.42 11.07
CA GLY A 97 0.59 -12.63 12.21
C GLY A 97 -0.62 -11.71 12.25
N TYR A 98 -0.99 -11.05 11.14
CA TYR A 98 -2.12 -10.11 11.10
C TYR A 98 -3.49 -10.77 11.31
N GLY A 99 -3.57 -12.10 11.24
CA GLY A 99 -4.76 -12.86 11.61
C GLY A 99 -4.96 -13.04 13.12
N ARG A 100 -4.02 -12.57 13.95
CA ARG A 100 -4.13 -12.68 15.41
C ARG A 100 -4.76 -11.42 15.98
N PRO A 101 -5.76 -11.54 16.85
CA PRO A 101 -6.34 -10.39 17.53
C PRO A 101 -5.27 -9.52 18.22
N GLY A 102 -5.32 -8.23 18.00
CA GLY A 102 -4.37 -7.26 18.59
C GLY A 102 -2.95 -7.24 17.99
N SER A 103 -2.67 -8.07 16.99
CA SER A 103 -1.32 -8.16 16.37
C SER A 103 -1.13 -7.20 15.19
N ILE A 104 -2.18 -6.55 14.74
CA ILE A 104 -2.10 -5.63 13.59
C ILE A 104 -1.30 -4.42 14.03
N ASP A 105 -0.15 -4.23 13.37
CA ASP A 105 0.75 -3.12 13.60
C ASP A 105 -0.01 -1.79 13.51
N GLY A 106 -0.24 -1.19 14.64
CA GLY A 106 -0.99 0.04 14.80
C GLY A 106 -0.48 1.23 14.00
N LEU A 107 0.71 1.13 13.40
CA LEU A 107 1.28 2.20 12.59
C LEU A 107 0.62 2.35 11.20
N CYS A 108 0.05 1.27 10.68
CA CYS A 108 -0.51 1.29 9.32
C CYS A 108 -2.03 1.19 9.30
N MET A 109 -2.63 0.64 10.34
CA MET A 109 -4.05 0.31 10.38
C MET A 109 -4.70 0.67 11.71
N ASN A 110 -4.14 1.65 12.45
CA ASN A 110 -4.70 2.08 13.71
C ASN A 110 -6.19 2.33 13.59
N SER A 111 -6.92 1.67 14.45
CA SER A 111 -8.33 1.97 14.64
C SER A 111 -8.56 2.46 16.05
N ASP A 112 -9.37 3.49 16.13
CA ASP A 112 -10.04 3.84 17.38
C ASP A 112 -11.22 2.88 17.62
N ILE A 113 -11.31 1.79 16.83
CA ILE A 113 -12.35 0.78 16.95
C ILE A 113 -11.85 -0.33 17.84
N SER A 114 -12.52 -0.52 18.93
CA SER A 114 -12.31 -1.65 19.84
C SER A 114 -13.53 -2.56 19.78
N ILE A 115 -13.31 -3.83 19.46
CA ILE A 115 -14.35 -4.85 19.53
C ILE A 115 -13.94 -5.79 20.67
N HIS A 116 -14.75 -5.85 21.74
CA HIS A 116 -14.43 -6.57 22.99
C HIS A 116 -13.02 -6.20 23.54
N ASP A 117 -12.73 -4.90 23.60
CA ASP A 117 -11.45 -4.34 24.09
C ASP A 117 -10.20 -4.72 23.25
N VAL A 118 -10.39 -5.33 22.10
CA VAL A 118 -9.31 -5.62 21.15
C VAL A 118 -9.33 -4.58 20.03
N PRO A 119 -8.20 -3.89 19.74
CA PRO A 119 -8.14 -2.93 18.66
C PRO A 119 -8.20 -3.62 17.29
N PHE A 120 -9.07 -3.13 16.43
CA PHE A 120 -9.25 -3.60 15.07
C PHE A 120 -9.02 -2.48 14.04
N PRO A 121 -8.66 -2.79 12.79
CA PRO A 121 -8.54 -1.81 11.74
C PRO A 121 -9.86 -1.04 11.52
N TRP A 122 -9.76 0.25 11.21
CA TRP A 122 -10.90 1.14 11.00
C TRP A 122 -11.89 0.64 9.93
N PHE A 123 -11.44 -0.14 8.95
CA PHE A 123 -12.28 -0.71 7.89
C PHE A 123 -13.06 -1.96 8.33
N THR A 124 -12.95 -2.35 9.60
CA THR A 124 -13.72 -3.46 10.19
C THR A 124 -14.86 -2.98 11.08
N LYS A 125 -15.22 -1.70 11.00
CA LYS A 125 -16.24 -1.07 11.86
C LYS A 125 -17.60 -1.76 11.82
N ASP A 126 -17.94 -2.44 10.72
CA ASP A 126 -19.19 -3.11 10.51
C ASP A 126 -19.15 -4.62 10.86
N TRP A 127 -18.04 -5.07 11.46
CA TRP A 127 -17.92 -6.47 11.88
C TRP A 127 -18.79 -6.74 13.11
N ASP A 128 -19.47 -7.88 13.09
CA ASP A 128 -20.18 -8.46 14.23
C ASP A 128 -19.24 -9.28 15.14
N ALA A 129 -19.77 -9.81 16.25
CA ALA A 129 -18.99 -10.58 17.22
C ALA A 129 -18.44 -11.92 16.69
N ASP A 130 -18.92 -12.40 15.55
CA ASP A 130 -18.58 -13.73 15.02
C ASP A 130 -17.11 -13.83 14.52
N TYR A 131 -16.42 -12.69 14.36
CA TYR A 131 -15.01 -12.68 13.99
C TYR A 131 -14.11 -13.42 14.99
N THR A 132 -14.51 -13.53 16.27
CA THR A 132 -13.75 -14.22 17.31
C THR A 132 -13.63 -15.72 17.07
N ASN A 133 -14.47 -16.29 16.22
CA ASN A 133 -14.49 -17.70 15.86
C ASN A 133 -13.62 -18.04 14.65
N LEU A 134 -13.06 -17.01 13.98
CA LEU A 134 -12.22 -17.23 12.81
C LEU A 134 -10.82 -17.74 13.20
N ASN A 135 -10.29 -18.67 12.41
CA ASN A 135 -8.86 -18.98 12.48
C ASN A 135 -8.00 -17.85 11.91
N GLU A 136 -6.69 -17.90 12.09
CA GLU A 136 -5.77 -16.83 11.68
C GLU A 136 -5.80 -16.56 10.15
N VAL A 137 -5.99 -17.57 9.33
CA VAL A 137 -6.01 -17.43 7.87
C VAL A 137 -7.33 -16.82 7.41
N ASP A 138 -8.45 -17.33 7.93
CA ASP A 138 -9.79 -16.78 7.64
C ASP A 138 -9.88 -15.31 8.06
N MET A 139 -9.32 -14.97 9.22
CA MET A 139 -9.23 -13.58 9.68
C MET A 139 -8.46 -12.70 8.69
N VAL A 140 -7.31 -13.17 8.19
CA VAL A 140 -6.53 -12.44 7.18
C VAL A 140 -7.33 -12.23 5.90
N ILE A 141 -8.00 -13.25 5.40
CA ILE A 141 -8.80 -13.16 4.18
C ILE A 141 -9.95 -12.17 4.37
N ARG A 142 -10.64 -12.21 5.51
CA ARG A 142 -11.71 -11.27 5.85
C ARG A 142 -11.21 -9.83 5.92
N LEU A 143 -10.04 -9.60 6.52
CA LEU A 143 -9.40 -8.27 6.56
C LEU A 143 -9.12 -7.73 5.15
N ILE A 144 -8.54 -8.55 4.26
CA ILE A 144 -8.25 -8.17 2.88
C ILE A 144 -9.56 -7.86 2.13
N LYS A 145 -10.57 -8.72 2.29
CA LYS A 145 -11.89 -8.49 1.69
C LYS A 145 -12.51 -7.19 2.15
N SER A 146 -12.48 -6.89 3.45
CA SER A 146 -13.05 -5.66 4.01
C SER A 146 -12.38 -4.39 3.48
N ILE A 147 -11.05 -4.37 3.37
CA ILE A 147 -10.37 -3.21 2.78
C ILE A 147 -10.67 -3.06 1.28
N TYR A 148 -10.82 -4.16 0.54
CA TYR A 148 -11.21 -4.14 -0.86
C TYR A 148 -12.63 -3.62 -1.04
N ASP A 149 -13.57 -4.01 -0.16
CA ASP A 149 -14.93 -3.49 -0.18
C ASP A 149 -14.96 -1.97 0.10
N CYS A 150 -14.17 -1.50 1.07
CA CYS A 150 -14.03 -0.06 1.32
C CYS A 150 -13.51 0.67 0.09
N ILE A 151 -12.46 0.15 -0.57
CA ILE A 151 -11.90 0.74 -1.78
C ILE A 151 -12.95 0.77 -2.90
N ASN A 152 -13.64 -0.34 -3.12
CA ASN A 152 -14.68 -0.42 -4.15
C ASN A 152 -15.80 0.59 -3.93
N ASN A 153 -16.27 0.72 -2.68
CA ASN A 153 -17.28 1.70 -2.31
C ASN A 153 -16.82 3.14 -2.60
N GLU A 154 -15.60 3.49 -2.22
CA GLU A 154 -15.01 4.80 -2.50
C GLU A 154 -14.87 5.07 -4.01
N LEU A 155 -14.37 4.10 -4.78
CA LEU A 155 -14.21 4.22 -6.23
C LEU A 155 -15.56 4.37 -6.95
N ASN A 156 -16.61 3.71 -6.45
CA ASN A 156 -17.95 3.82 -7.04
C ASN A 156 -18.55 5.22 -6.84
N CYS A 157 -18.13 5.96 -5.83
CA CYS A 157 -18.55 7.34 -5.61
C CYS A 157 -17.84 8.36 -6.52
N LEU A 158 -16.75 7.96 -7.20
CA LEU A 158 -15.99 8.86 -8.07
C LEU A 158 -16.65 9.04 -9.44
N SER A 159 -16.59 10.27 -9.95
CA SER A 159 -16.90 10.58 -11.35
C SER A 159 -15.90 9.91 -12.30
N LYS A 160 -16.25 9.83 -13.58
CA LYS A 160 -15.35 9.32 -14.63
C LYS A 160 -14.02 10.10 -14.68
N ILE A 161 -14.08 11.43 -14.58
CA ILE A 161 -12.90 12.31 -14.62
C ILE A 161 -11.97 12.05 -13.43
N GLU A 162 -12.53 11.78 -12.24
CA GLU A 162 -11.73 11.45 -11.06
C GLU A 162 -11.09 10.07 -11.17
N LYS A 163 -11.80 9.09 -11.73
CA LYS A 163 -11.24 7.75 -12.00
C LYS A 163 -10.06 7.79 -12.98
N GLU A 164 -10.07 8.71 -13.96
CA GLU A 164 -8.95 8.90 -14.90
C GLU A 164 -7.67 9.41 -14.22
N LYS A 165 -7.78 9.97 -13.01
CA LYS A 165 -6.62 10.37 -12.19
C LYS A 165 -6.00 9.23 -11.38
N ILE A 166 -6.52 8.01 -11.48
CA ILE A 166 -6.07 6.85 -10.74
C ILE A 166 -5.52 5.81 -11.70
N LEU A 167 -4.27 5.43 -11.49
CA LEU A 167 -3.62 4.32 -12.19
C LEU A 167 -3.46 3.16 -11.23
N ILE A 168 -4.12 2.03 -11.51
CA ILE A 168 -3.95 0.80 -10.75
C ILE A 168 -2.94 -0.10 -11.48
N ILE A 169 -1.96 -0.61 -10.72
CA ILE A 169 -0.87 -1.45 -11.22
C ILE A 169 -0.80 -2.72 -10.39
N GLN A 170 -0.73 -3.85 -11.06
CA GLN A 170 -0.41 -5.12 -10.41
C GLN A 170 1.07 -5.12 -9.98
N TYR A 171 1.33 -5.47 -8.72
CA TYR A 171 2.68 -5.62 -8.19
C TYR A 171 3.50 -6.60 -9.02
N GLU A 172 2.91 -7.72 -9.39
CA GLU A 172 3.54 -8.76 -10.18
C GLU A 172 3.92 -8.23 -11.57
N SER A 173 3.07 -7.43 -12.20
CA SER A 173 3.39 -6.78 -13.48
C SER A 173 4.55 -5.79 -13.35
N LEU A 174 4.64 -5.06 -12.23
CA LEU A 174 5.76 -4.17 -11.97
C LEU A 174 7.08 -4.95 -11.83
N ILE A 175 7.05 -6.11 -11.19
CA ILE A 175 8.25 -6.90 -10.92
C ILE A 175 8.67 -7.76 -12.13
N ILE A 176 7.72 -8.29 -12.90
CA ILE A 176 7.98 -9.21 -14.02
C ILE A 176 8.15 -8.45 -15.33
N ASN A 177 7.22 -7.55 -15.60
CA ASN A 177 7.15 -6.74 -16.82
C ASN A 177 7.57 -5.30 -16.56
N THR A 178 8.68 -5.13 -15.89
CA THR A 178 9.14 -3.87 -15.30
C THR A 178 9.16 -2.73 -16.30
N ASP A 179 9.81 -2.90 -17.46
CA ASP A 179 9.97 -1.83 -18.47
C ASP A 179 8.63 -1.34 -19.03
N SER A 180 7.73 -2.26 -19.35
CA SER A 180 6.41 -1.89 -19.88
C SER A 180 5.55 -1.20 -18.80
N THR A 181 5.67 -1.64 -17.55
CA THR A 181 4.95 -1.05 -16.43
C THR A 181 5.48 0.35 -16.11
N ILE A 182 6.79 0.57 -16.14
CA ILE A 182 7.40 1.89 -15.97
C ILE A 182 6.97 2.84 -17.10
N LYS A 183 6.97 2.38 -18.35
CA LYS A 183 6.45 3.19 -19.47
C LYS A 183 4.98 3.60 -19.26
N LYS A 184 4.14 2.70 -18.75
CA LYS A 184 2.74 3.00 -18.40
C LYS A 184 2.65 4.07 -17.30
N ILE A 185 3.50 3.98 -16.26
CA ILE A 185 3.58 4.97 -15.19
C ILE A 185 4.03 6.32 -15.74
N SER A 186 5.11 6.34 -16.52
CA SER A 186 5.66 7.56 -17.14
C SER A 186 4.63 8.26 -18.00
N SER A 187 3.93 7.51 -18.85
CA SER A 187 2.85 8.02 -19.69
C SER A 187 1.70 8.62 -18.86
N PHE A 188 1.29 7.95 -17.79
CA PHE A 188 0.25 8.44 -16.87
C PHE A 188 0.65 9.72 -16.15
N LEU A 189 1.91 9.84 -15.73
CA LEU A 189 2.44 11.02 -15.04
C LEU A 189 2.84 12.15 -16.00
N GLY A 190 2.89 11.90 -17.32
CA GLY A 190 3.39 12.84 -18.30
C GLY A 190 4.87 13.21 -18.06
N THR A 191 5.70 12.23 -17.74
CA THR A 191 7.13 12.41 -17.45
C THR A 191 7.93 11.19 -17.88
N ASP A 192 9.21 11.36 -18.13
CA ASP A 192 10.11 10.25 -18.44
C ASP A 192 10.70 9.62 -17.17
N ALA A 193 11.19 8.39 -17.31
CA ALA A 193 11.93 7.73 -16.25
C ALA A 193 13.27 8.46 -16.02
N SER A 194 13.69 8.58 -14.76
CA SER A 194 14.95 9.24 -14.41
C SER A 194 16.17 8.38 -14.82
N GLU A 195 17.32 9.01 -15.03
CA GLU A 195 18.59 8.33 -15.34
C GLU A 195 18.97 7.28 -14.27
N GLY A 196 18.67 7.52 -12.99
CA GLY A 196 18.94 6.57 -11.90
C GLY A 196 17.98 5.39 -11.80
N MET A 197 17.00 5.28 -12.71
CA MET A 197 16.01 4.20 -12.67
C MET A 197 16.65 2.82 -12.81
N ASN A 198 17.57 2.66 -13.75
CA ASN A 198 18.24 1.37 -14.01
C ASN A 198 19.01 0.86 -12.78
N GLU A 199 19.71 1.74 -12.07
CA GLU A 199 20.41 1.38 -10.83
C GLU A 199 19.44 0.92 -9.75
N THR A 200 18.29 1.60 -9.65
CA THR A 200 17.22 1.22 -8.72
C THR A 200 16.66 -0.15 -9.06
N LEU A 201 16.38 -0.43 -10.33
CA LEU A 201 15.87 -1.72 -10.78
C LEU A 201 16.83 -2.87 -10.48
N VAL A 202 18.11 -2.69 -10.72
CA VAL A 202 19.16 -3.68 -10.38
C VAL A 202 19.16 -3.92 -8.86
N LYS A 203 19.14 -2.87 -8.05
CA LYS A 203 19.09 -2.97 -6.58
C LYS A 203 17.87 -3.73 -6.10
N GLU A 204 16.71 -3.47 -6.68
CA GLU A 204 15.45 -4.12 -6.34
C GLU A 204 15.25 -5.46 -7.06
N ARG A 205 16.25 -5.93 -7.82
CA ARG A 205 16.22 -7.20 -8.57
C ARG A 205 15.04 -7.30 -9.53
N CYS A 206 14.77 -6.22 -10.25
CA CYS A 206 13.73 -6.17 -11.26
C CYS A 206 14.37 -6.20 -12.67
N PRO A 207 13.87 -7.05 -13.58
CA PRO A 207 12.76 -8.01 -13.40
C PRO A 207 13.13 -9.21 -12.51
N ASN A 208 12.14 -9.81 -11.84
CA ASN A 208 12.34 -10.99 -11.00
C ASN A 208 11.22 -12.02 -11.22
N LEU A 209 11.57 -13.16 -11.79
CA LEU A 209 10.64 -14.24 -12.10
C LEU A 209 10.41 -15.19 -10.92
N ASP A 210 11.27 -15.20 -9.91
CA ASP A 210 11.15 -16.09 -8.73
C ASP A 210 9.83 -15.90 -7.97
N ILE A 211 9.17 -14.75 -8.20
CA ILE A 211 7.88 -14.46 -7.57
C ILE A 211 6.78 -15.44 -8.02
N LEU A 212 6.85 -15.92 -9.27
CA LEU A 212 5.89 -16.88 -9.83
C LEU A 212 6.10 -18.28 -9.24
N GLU A 213 7.36 -18.72 -9.11
CA GLU A 213 7.70 -20.05 -8.62
C GLU A 213 7.21 -20.31 -7.19
N LYS A 214 7.08 -19.25 -6.39
CA LYS A 214 6.62 -19.34 -4.99
C LYS A 214 5.11 -19.24 -4.81
N HIS A 215 4.38 -18.98 -5.88
CA HIS A 215 2.93 -18.76 -5.79
C HIS A 215 2.19 -20.01 -5.36
N ASP A 216 2.43 -21.14 -6.02
CA ASP A 216 1.76 -22.43 -5.74
C ASP A 216 2.00 -22.91 -4.31
N MET A 217 3.23 -22.72 -3.79
CA MET A 217 3.53 -23.03 -2.38
C MET A 217 2.70 -22.18 -1.43
N LYS A 218 2.57 -20.88 -1.70
CA LYS A 218 1.80 -19.96 -0.85
C LYS A 218 0.31 -20.30 -0.88
N GLU A 219 -0.22 -20.58 -2.08
CA GLU A 219 -1.59 -21.04 -2.27
C GLU A 219 -1.87 -22.30 -1.46
N SER A 220 -1.02 -23.31 -1.59
CA SER A 220 -1.14 -24.56 -0.83
C SER A 220 -1.16 -24.32 0.69
N ILE A 221 -0.32 -23.41 1.21
CA ILE A 221 -0.28 -23.09 2.64
C ILE A 221 -1.57 -22.42 3.09
N ILE A 222 -2.08 -21.46 2.32
CA ILE A 222 -3.29 -20.70 2.66
C ILE A 222 -4.52 -21.59 2.55
N PHE A 223 -4.69 -22.34 1.46
CA PHE A 223 -5.85 -23.22 1.28
C PHE A 223 -5.84 -24.41 2.23
N GLY A 224 -4.68 -24.85 2.68
CA GLY A 224 -4.59 -25.93 3.68
C GLY A 224 -5.01 -25.50 5.10
N GLN A 225 -5.24 -24.22 5.36
CA GLN A 225 -5.58 -23.70 6.69
C GLN A 225 -6.88 -22.89 6.71
N ALA A 226 -7.30 -22.36 5.57
CA ALA A 226 -8.56 -21.64 5.46
C ALA A 226 -9.76 -22.59 5.43
N THR A 227 -10.90 -22.13 5.92
CA THR A 227 -12.17 -22.85 5.73
C THR A 227 -12.68 -22.71 4.30
N ASP A 228 -13.56 -23.63 3.87
CA ASP A 228 -14.08 -23.65 2.49
C ASP A 228 -14.74 -22.33 2.09
N GLU A 229 -15.44 -21.67 3.00
CA GLU A 229 -16.04 -20.35 2.77
C GLU A 229 -14.98 -19.31 2.38
N TYR A 230 -13.90 -19.22 3.14
CA TYR A 230 -12.83 -18.24 2.90
C TYR A 230 -11.95 -18.60 1.71
N ILE A 231 -11.81 -19.89 1.39
CA ILE A 231 -11.18 -20.35 0.14
C ILE A 231 -11.98 -19.81 -1.05
N GLU A 232 -13.31 -19.94 -1.05
CA GLU A 232 -14.15 -19.43 -2.15
C GLU A 232 -14.09 -17.90 -2.28
N ILE A 233 -14.08 -17.17 -1.16
CA ILE A 233 -13.88 -15.72 -1.17
C ILE A 233 -12.54 -15.38 -1.85
N LEU A 234 -11.46 -16.04 -1.44
CA LEU A 234 -10.12 -15.76 -1.97
C LEU A 234 -9.99 -16.14 -3.44
N LYS A 235 -10.56 -17.26 -3.88
CA LYS A 235 -10.62 -17.65 -5.30
C LYS A 235 -11.38 -16.63 -6.16
N ASN A 236 -12.48 -16.09 -5.65
CA ASN A 236 -13.23 -15.06 -6.35
C ASN A 236 -12.40 -13.75 -6.49
N MET A 237 -11.71 -13.35 -5.42
CA MET A 237 -10.79 -12.21 -5.47
C MET A 237 -9.66 -12.45 -6.48
N GLN A 238 -9.07 -13.64 -6.50
CA GLN A 238 -8.02 -14.04 -7.44
C GLN A 238 -8.53 -14.03 -8.90
N LYS A 239 -9.73 -14.54 -9.14
CA LYS A 239 -10.37 -14.50 -10.47
C LYS A 239 -10.54 -13.05 -10.94
N ASN A 240 -11.06 -12.19 -10.09
CA ASN A 240 -11.25 -10.78 -10.41
C ASN A 240 -9.90 -10.09 -10.67
N TYR A 241 -8.89 -10.35 -9.82
CA TYR A 241 -7.54 -9.85 -10.02
C TYR A 241 -6.96 -10.21 -11.39
N ASN A 242 -7.13 -11.46 -11.85
CA ASN A 242 -6.66 -11.94 -13.14
C ASN A 242 -7.40 -11.29 -14.32
N LEU A 243 -8.65 -10.85 -14.11
CA LEU A 243 -9.44 -10.11 -15.08
C LEU A 243 -9.16 -8.59 -15.06
N GLY A 244 -8.29 -8.10 -14.19
CA GLY A 244 -8.03 -6.68 -14.01
C GLY A 244 -9.14 -5.94 -13.23
N ILE A 245 -10.00 -6.68 -12.54
CA ILE A 245 -11.05 -6.18 -11.64
C ILE A 245 -10.50 -6.32 -10.22
N TYR A 246 -9.97 -5.25 -9.66
CA TYR A 246 -9.17 -5.37 -8.44
C TYR A 246 -9.97 -5.25 -7.14
N PHE A 247 -11.16 -4.66 -7.22
CA PHE A 247 -12.02 -4.38 -6.07
C PHE A 247 -13.48 -4.65 -6.39
#